data_fd6f4c2ca796be441697513139ef6f8d
#
_entry.id   fd6f4c2ca796be441697513139ef6f8d
#
_cell.length_a   1.000
_cell.length_b   1.000
_cell.length_c   1.000
_cell.angle_alpha   90.00
_cell.angle_beta   90.00
_cell.angle_gamma   90.00
#
_symmetry.space_group_name_H-M   'P 1'
#
loop_
_entity.id
_entity.type
_entity.pdbx_description
1 polymer ?
#
loop_
_entity_poly.entity_id
_entity_poly.type
_entity_poly.pdbx_seq_one_letter_code
_entity_poly.pdbx_strand_id
1 'polypeptide(L)'
;KGEGETPPERCPICGAGAGAFAPEAQPEVKEPEAEPAQKRWRCTICNMVFEGEAPPDPCPVCGAGAAAFVEEAAETDEAREDTDEAFVIIGCGAAGCEAAKTIRRRNARASVTLLCGEGELPYNRPALSDVLAGEMTYDQALLDTEAGFAGAEIQIVYDKAAAVDRAQKRVSLAGGGELFYDKLLLATGANAFCPIPQKEGGLPVRTLRTKADAEEIDRLIGGSRTAAVLGGGILGIEAALAMRARGLEVTVIERSGRILSIQGDPAASQRL
;
A
#
# COMPACT_ATOMS: atom_id res chain seq x y z
N LYS A 1 -31.67 -1.67 39.22
CA LYS A 1 -30.38 -2.37 39.31
C LYS A 1 -29.46 -1.49 40.14
N GLY A 2 -28.89 -2.01 41.23
CA GLY A 2 -27.91 -1.34 42.05
C GLY A 2 -26.53 -1.93 41.78
N GLU A 3 -25.55 -1.10 41.47
CA GLU A 3 -24.16 -1.54 41.31
C GLU A 3 -23.47 -1.46 42.68
N GLY A 4 -22.97 -2.58 43.21
CA GLY A 4 -22.22 -2.66 44.44
C GLY A 4 -21.88 -4.09 44.81
N GLU A 5 -20.80 -4.31 45.55
CA GLU A 5 -20.32 -5.64 45.96
C GLU A 5 -21.25 -6.32 47.01
N THR A 6 -22.10 -5.55 47.68
CA THR A 6 -23.07 -6.08 48.65
C THR A 6 -24.46 -5.51 48.41
N PRO A 7 -25.52 -6.33 48.51
CA PRO A 7 -26.87 -5.84 48.31
C PRO A 7 -27.26 -4.85 49.43
N PRO A 8 -28.06 -3.83 49.13
CA PRO A 8 -28.55 -2.90 50.15
C PRO A 8 -29.43 -3.63 51.15
N GLU A 9 -29.44 -3.22 52.41
CA GLU A 9 -30.24 -3.83 53.46
C GLU A 9 -31.75 -3.83 53.15
N ARG A 10 -32.20 -2.84 52.37
CA ARG A 10 -33.60 -2.78 51.87
C ARG A 10 -33.62 -2.19 50.44
N CYS A 11 -34.47 -2.76 49.61
CA CYS A 11 -34.70 -2.24 48.29
C CYS A 11 -35.34 -0.83 48.36
N PRO A 12 -34.73 0.21 47.74
CA PRO A 12 -35.25 1.57 47.78
C PRO A 12 -36.58 1.73 47.03
N ILE A 13 -36.97 0.79 46.21
CA ILE A 13 -38.20 0.83 45.40
C ILE A 13 -39.35 0.10 46.07
N CYS A 14 -39.14 -1.09 46.59
CA CYS A 14 -40.23 -1.92 47.12
C CYS A 14 -40.07 -2.29 48.62
N GLY A 15 -38.98 -1.91 49.26
CA GLY A 15 -38.73 -2.16 50.70
C GLY A 15 -38.32 -3.60 51.05
N ALA A 16 -38.12 -4.49 50.04
CA ALA A 16 -37.69 -5.88 50.29
C ALA A 16 -36.31 -5.94 50.96
N GLY A 17 -36.12 -6.85 51.89
CA GLY A 17 -34.86 -7.03 52.61
C GLY A 17 -33.75 -7.64 51.74
N ALA A 18 -32.51 -7.58 52.25
CA ALA A 18 -31.30 -8.01 51.54
C ALA A 18 -31.38 -9.46 50.99
N GLY A 19 -32.10 -10.37 51.65
CA GLY A 19 -32.30 -11.75 51.18
C GLY A 19 -33.16 -11.89 49.91
N ALA A 20 -33.80 -10.81 49.44
CA ALA A 20 -34.58 -10.83 48.21
C ALA A 20 -33.74 -10.40 46.98
N PHE A 21 -32.46 -10.14 47.16
CA PHE A 21 -31.54 -9.86 46.05
C PHE A 21 -30.76 -11.13 45.71
N ALA A 22 -30.84 -11.54 44.44
CA ALA A 22 -29.95 -12.55 43.87
C ALA A 22 -28.82 -11.87 43.08
N PRO A 23 -27.58 -12.35 43.15
CA PRO A 23 -26.54 -11.88 42.26
C PRO A 23 -26.99 -12.10 40.82
N GLU A 24 -26.98 -11.06 40.01
CA GLU A 24 -27.21 -11.18 38.58
C GLU A 24 -26.05 -11.98 38.00
N ALA A 25 -26.32 -13.17 37.47
CA ALA A 25 -25.29 -13.95 36.78
C ALA A 25 -24.76 -13.07 35.64
N GLN A 26 -23.46 -12.75 35.66
CA GLN A 26 -22.82 -12.14 34.55
C GLN A 26 -23.03 -13.05 33.33
N PRO A 27 -23.49 -12.52 32.18
CA PRO A 27 -23.55 -13.35 30.99
C PRO A 27 -22.15 -13.90 30.76
N GLU A 28 -22.00 -15.22 30.71
CA GLU A 28 -20.76 -15.84 30.25
C GLU A 28 -20.46 -15.19 28.88
N VAL A 29 -19.43 -14.35 28.86
CA VAL A 29 -18.84 -13.92 27.62
C VAL A 29 -18.21 -15.17 27.02
N LYS A 30 -18.97 -15.90 26.19
CA LYS A 30 -18.36 -16.91 25.33
C LYS A 30 -17.30 -16.18 24.55
N GLU A 31 -16.03 -16.53 24.80
CA GLU A 31 -14.96 -16.20 23.88
C GLU A 31 -15.42 -16.62 22.49
N PRO A 32 -15.34 -15.74 21.47
CA PRO A 32 -15.69 -16.15 20.12
C PRO A 32 -14.85 -17.38 19.80
N GLU A 33 -15.52 -18.50 19.51
CA GLU A 33 -14.85 -19.68 18.97
C GLU A 33 -14.03 -19.17 17.79
N ALA A 34 -12.71 -19.34 17.84
CA ALA A 34 -11.81 -18.96 16.76
C ALA A 34 -12.31 -19.68 15.49
N GLU A 35 -12.80 -18.92 14.53
CA GLU A 35 -13.15 -19.48 13.23
C GLU A 35 -11.93 -20.21 12.69
N PRO A 36 -12.08 -21.41 12.10
CA PRO A 36 -10.94 -22.15 11.57
C PRO A 36 -10.20 -21.26 10.57
N ALA A 37 -8.89 -21.11 10.76
CA ALA A 37 -8.05 -20.26 9.94
C ALA A 37 -8.27 -20.60 8.46
N GLN A 38 -8.83 -19.68 7.70
CA GLN A 38 -9.09 -19.87 6.28
C GLN A 38 -7.73 -19.97 5.56
N LYS A 39 -7.62 -20.91 4.64
CA LYS A 39 -6.42 -21.06 3.81
C LYS A 39 -6.23 -19.81 2.97
N ARG A 40 -4.98 -19.44 2.76
CA ARG A 40 -4.59 -18.32 1.89
C ARG A 40 -3.94 -18.87 0.62
N TRP A 41 -4.33 -18.33 -0.52
CA TRP A 41 -3.91 -18.76 -1.83
C TRP A 41 -3.27 -17.61 -2.59
N ARG A 42 -1.99 -17.71 -2.90
CA ARG A 42 -1.28 -16.70 -3.70
C ARG A 42 -1.26 -17.09 -5.16
N CYS A 43 -1.77 -16.22 -6.03
CA CYS A 43 -1.61 -16.38 -7.46
C CYS A 43 -0.16 -16.10 -7.88
N THR A 44 0.49 -17.07 -8.52
CA THR A 44 1.89 -16.95 -8.97
C THR A 44 2.07 -16.02 -10.17
N ILE A 45 0.98 -15.64 -10.84
CA ILE A 45 0.99 -14.75 -12.01
C ILE A 45 0.90 -13.27 -11.60
N CYS A 46 -0.08 -12.92 -10.74
CA CYS A 46 -0.33 -11.53 -10.34
C CYS A 46 0.02 -11.23 -8.88
N ASN A 47 0.50 -12.21 -8.12
CA ASN A 47 0.84 -12.13 -6.69
C ASN A 47 -0.31 -11.78 -5.74
N MET A 48 -1.55 -11.70 -6.21
CA MET A 48 -2.70 -11.46 -5.35
C MET A 48 -2.97 -12.65 -4.45
N VAL A 49 -3.35 -12.36 -3.21
CA VAL A 49 -3.69 -13.36 -2.18
C VAL A 49 -5.20 -13.38 -1.98
N PHE A 50 -5.77 -14.56 -1.92
CA PHE A 50 -7.19 -14.80 -1.69
C PHE A 50 -7.35 -15.76 -0.50
N GLU A 51 -8.37 -15.53 0.30
CA GLU A 51 -8.73 -16.38 1.43
C GLU A 51 -9.90 -17.30 1.05
N GLY A 52 -9.80 -18.56 1.44
CA GLY A 52 -10.85 -19.56 1.16
C GLY A 52 -10.35 -20.99 1.33
N GLU A 53 -11.24 -21.96 1.30
CA GLU A 53 -10.90 -23.37 1.41
C GLU A 53 -10.13 -23.88 0.17
N ALA A 54 -10.36 -23.25 -0.98
CA ALA A 54 -9.72 -23.59 -2.26
C ALA A 54 -9.33 -22.30 -3.03
N PRO A 55 -8.33 -22.37 -3.95
CA PRO A 55 -7.99 -21.23 -4.77
C PRO A 55 -9.14 -20.87 -5.72
N PRO A 56 -9.33 -19.58 -6.03
CA PRO A 56 -10.32 -19.17 -7.02
C PRO A 56 -9.95 -19.69 -8.42
N ASP A 57 -10.96 -20.07 -9.20
CA ASP A 57 -10.78 -20.56 -10.59
C ASP A 57 -11.87 -19.97 -11.51
N PRO A 58 -11.55 -19.03 -12.37
CA PRO A 58 -10.24 -18.38 -12.58
C PRO A 58 -9.88 -17.31 -11.52
N CYS A 59 -8.62 -16.89 -11.50
CA CYS A 59 -8.18 -15.74 -10.70
C CYS A 59 -8.97 -14.47 -11.06
N PRO A 60 -9.64 -13.79 -10.11
CA PRO A 60 -10.45 -12.60 -10.40
C PRO A 60 -9.66 -11.42 -10.96
N VAL A 61 -8.33 -11.41 -10.78
CA VAL A 61 -7.48 -10.29 -11.18
C VAL A 61 -6.82 -10.51 -12.53
N CYS A 62 -6.25 -11.69 -12.77
CA CYS A 62 -5.48 -11.94 -14.00
C CYS A 62 -6.05 -13.06 -14.89
N GLY A 63 -7.14 -13.71 -14.50
CA GLY A 63 -7.75 -14.79 -15.26
C GLY A 63 -7.00 -16.13 -15.23
N ALA A 64 -5.93 -16.26 -14.47
CA ALA A 64 -5.14 -17.50 -14.36
C ALA A 64 -5.99 -18.61 -13.70
N GLY A 65 -5.87 -19.85 -14.19
CA GLY A 65 -6.57 -20.99 -13.60
C GLY A 65 -6.04 -21.40 -12.22
N ALA A 66 -6.78 -22.24 -11.50
CA ALA A 66 -6.46 -22.69 -10.13
C ALA A 66 -5.04 -23.27 -9.98
N ALA A 67 -4.49 -23.90 -11.04
CA ALA A 67 -3.12 -24.45 -11.04
C ALA A 67 -2.03 -23.37 -10.88
N ALA A 68 -2.35 -22.10 -11.09
CA ALA A 68 -1.43 -20.99 -10.89
C ALA A 68 -1.42 -20.46 -9.44
N PHE A 69 -2.08 -21.13 -8.51
CA PHE A 69 -2.08 -20.76 -7.11
C PHE A 69 -1.20 -21.71 -6.30
N VAL A 70 -0.53 -21.12 -5.31
CA VAL A 70 0.17 -21.85 -4.25
C VAL A 70 -0.51 -21.54 -2.93
N GLU A 71 -0.68 -22.56 -2.09
CA GLU A 71 -1.13 -22.36 -0.72
C GLU A 71 -0.05 -21.56 0.01
N GLU A 72 -0.41 -20.37 0.44
CA GLU A 72 0.46 -19.56 1.30
C GLU A 72 0.37 -20.18 2.68
N ALA A 73 1.47 -20.75 3.18
CA ALA A 73 1.50 -21.18 4.56
C ALA A 73 0.98 -20.03 5.44
N ALA A 74 0.06 -20.34 6.35
CA ALA A 74 -0.30 -19.38 7.38
C ALA A 74 1.03 -18.83 7.91
N GLU A 75 1.19 -17.49 7.94
CA GLU A 75 2.39 -16.90 8.54
C GLU A 75 2.51 -17.59 9.89
N THR A 76 3.39 -18.60 9.98
CA THR A 76 3.69 -19.20 11.27
C THR A 76 4.09 -18.02 12.12
N ASP A 77 3.52 -17.95 13.31
CA ASP A 77 3.96 -17.04 14.37
C ASP A 77 5.45 -17.32 14.59
N GLU A 78 6.26 -16.89 13.61
CA GLU A 78 7.72 -16.90 13.76
C GLU A 78 7.97 -16.05 14.99
N ALA A 79 8.63 -16.65 15.95
CA ALA A 79 8.81 -16.16 17.29
C ALA A 79 8.90 -14.62 17.33
N ARG A 80 7.86 -14.00 17.87
CA ARG A 80 7.76 -12.56 18.02
C ARG A 80 8.86 -12.12 18.98
N GLU A 81 9.79 -11.36 18.49
CA GLU A 81 10.89 -10.80 19.29
C GLU A 81 10.55 -9.35 19.61
N ASP A 82 9.91 -9.09 20.74
CA ASP A 82 9.57 -7.75 21.18
C ASP A 82 10.80 -7.07 21.78
N THR A 83 11.44 -6.23 20.97
CA THR A 83 12.59 -5.39 21.37
C THR A 83 12.23 -3.91 21.24
N ASP A 84 12.91 -3.04 22.01
CA ASP A 84 12.71 -1.59 21.97
C ASP A 84 13.55 -0.91 20.84
N GLU A 85 13.88 -1.65 19.78
CA GLU A 85 14.67 -1.14 18.66
C GLU A 85 13.92 -0.08 17.86
N ALA A 86 14.67 0.92 17.40
CA ALA A 86 14.18 1.95 16.49
C ALA A 86 14.47 1.56 15.04
N PHE A 87 13.41 1.40 14.26
CA PHE A 87 13.48 1.12 12.83
C PHE A 87 13.16 2.40 12.04
N VAL A 88 14.07 2.80 11.16
CA VAL A 88 13.83 3.85 10.18
C VAL A 88 13.81 3.25 8.78
N ILE A 89 12.76 3.53 8.02
CA ILE A 89 12.57 3.06 6.65
C ILE A 89 12.56 4.26 5.72
N ILE A 90 13.53 4.37 4.83
CA ILE A 90 13.59 5.44 3.84
C ILE A 90 12.87 5.01 2.57
N GLY A 91 11.72 5.60 2.31
CA GLY A 91 10.85 5.34 1.17
C GLY A 91 9.55 4.63 1.56
N CYS A 92 8.42 5.22 1.18
CA CYS A 92 7.08 4.80 1.52
C CYS A 92 6.30 4.19 0.34
N GLY A 93 7.00 3.60 -0.63
CA GLY A 93 6.37 2.76 -1.63
C GLY A 93 5.94 1.40 -1.06
N ALA A 94 5.45 0.50 -1.90
CA ALA A 94 4.96 -0.82 -1.49
C ALA A 94 5.96 -1.59 -0.60
N ALA A 95 7.25 -1.58 -0.97
CA ALA A 95 8.30 -2.25 -0.20
C ALA A 95 8.48 -1.68 1.21
N GLY A 96 8.52 -0.34 1.34
CA GLY A 96 8.67 0.32 2.64
C GLY A 96 7.45 0.14 3.52
N CYS A 97 6.26 0.25 2.98
CA CYS A 97 5.01 0.03 3.71
C CYS A 97 4.87 -1.41 4.21
N GLU A 98 5.15 -2.39 3.34
CA GLU A 98 5.07 -3.79 3.74
C GLU A 98 6.12 -4.14 4.80
N ALA A 99 7.33 -3.58 4.67
CA ALA A 99 8.36 -3.73 5.69
C ALA A 99 7.92 -3.14 7.04
N ALA A 100 7.35 -1.92 7.05
CA ALA A 100 6.86 -1.29 8.26
C ALA A 100 5.78 -2.13 8.97
N LYS A 101 4.79 -2.60 8.19
CA LYS A 101 3.72 -3.47 8.68
C LYS A 101 4.28 -4.81 9.19
N THR A 102 5.24 -5.39 8.49
CA THR A 102 5.88 -6.66 8.90
C THR A 102 6.67 -6.49 10.19
N ILE A 103 7.45 -5.40 10.33
CA ILE A 103 8.16 -5.12 11.58
C ILE A 103 7.16 -5.03 12.74
N ARG A 104 6.06 -4.29 12.55
CA ARG A 104 5.05 -4.13 13.60
C ARG A 104 4.38 -5.46 13.99
N ARG A 105 4.07 -6.33 13.01
CA ARG A 105 3.52 -7.66 13.30
C ARG A 105 4.47 -8.52 14.12
N ARG A 106 5.78 -8.42 13.85
CA ARG A 106 6.83 -9.24 14.51
C ARG A 106 7.41 -8.63 15.78
N ASN A 107 7.30 -7.32 15.96
CA ASN A 107 7.83 -6.59 17.11
C ASN A 107 6.87 -5.47 17.52
N ALA A 108 6.07 -5.74 18.56
CA ALA A 108 5.11 -4.75 19.05
C ALA A 108 5.73 -3.57 19.77
N ARG A 109 6.96 -3.75 20.31
CA ARG A 109 7.63 -2.70 21.11
C ARG A 109 8.54 -1.82 20.26
N ALA A 110 8.88 -2.23 19.03
CA ALA A 110 9.71 -1.42 18.15
C ALA A 110 9.12 -0.04 17.91
N SER A 111 9.93 0.99 17.79
CA SER A 111 9.52 2.22 17.14
C SER A 111 9.73 2.08 15.63
N VAL A 112 8.70 2.37 14.82
CA VAL A 112 8.75 2.24 13.37
C VAL A 112 8.47 3.58 12.72
N THR A 113 9.46 4.14 12.02
CA THR A 113 9.34 5.39 11.29
C THR A 113 9.46 5.16 9.80
N LEU A 114 8.46 5.59 9.04
CA LEU A 114 8.40 5.53 7.58
C LEU A 114 8.61 6.93 6.99
N LEU A 115 9.71 7.13 6.27
CA LEU A 115 10.07 8.42 5.69
C LEU A 115 9.53 8.53 4.27
N CYS A 116 8.56 9.44 4.06
CA CYS A 116 7.84 9.67 2.81
C CYS A 116 8.33 10.93 2.10
N GLY A 117 9.28 10.76 1.18
CA GLY A 117 9.96 11.86 0.50
C GLY A 117 9.14 12.62 -0.54
N GLU A 118 7.95 12.17 -0.88
CA GLU A 118 7.03 12.84 -1.82
C GLU A 118 6.05 13.80 -1.10
N GLY A 119 5.97 13.73 0.23
CA GLY A 119 5.02 14.55 1.01
C GLY A 119 3.58 14.04 0.97
N GLU A 120 3.37 12.84 0.46
CA GLU A 120 2.07 12.21 0.27
C GLU A 120 1.96 10.92 1.08
N LEU A 121 0.72 10.50 1.39
CA LEU A 121 0.47 9.16 1.93
C LEU A 121 0.97 8.08 0.95
N PRO A 122 1.43 6.94 1.47
CA PRO A 122 1.85 5.82 0.64
C PRO A 122 0.75 5.32 -0.30
N TYR A 123 1.08 5.17 -1.58
CA TYR A 123 0.14 4.74 -2.60
C TYR A 123 0.73 3.69 -3.55
N ASN A 124 -0.15 2.96 -4.22
CA ASN A 124 0.18 1.97 -5.22
C ASN A 124 0.58 2.66 -6.55
N ARG A 125 1.87 2.73 -6.85
CA ARG A 125 2.37 3.39 -8.08
C ARG A 125 1.83 2.82 -9.38
N PRO A 126 1.68 1.50 -9.56
CA PRO A 126 1.02 0.94 -10.72
C PRO A 126 -0.38 1.51 -10.99
N ALA A 127 -1.12 1.89 -9.96
CA ALA A 127 -2.46 2.47 -10.11
C ALA A 127 -2.47 3.91 -10.66
N LEU A 128 -1.32 4.56 -10.84
CA LEU A 128 -1.28 5.93 -11.39
C LEU A 128 -1.80 6.01 -12.82
N SER A 129 -1.69 4.95 -13.62
CA SER A 129 -2.29 4.87 -14.95
C SER A 129 -3.82 4.85 -14.87
N ASP A 130 -4.40 4.10 -13.92
CA ASP A 130 -5.85 4.03 -13.73
C ASP A 130 -6.41 5.36 -13.19
N VAL A 131 -5.66 6.01 -12.29
CA VAL A 131 -5.99 7.37 -11.83
C VAL A 131 -5.96 8.36 -13.00
N LEU A 132 -4.94 8.30 -13.85
CA LEU A 132 -4.83 9.16 -15.02
C LEU A 132 -5.95 8.89 -16.04
N ALA A 133 -6.37 7.64 -16.20
CA ALA A 133 -7.52 7.25 -17.02
C ALA A 133 -8.85 7.80 -16.47
N GLY A 134 -8.91 8.14 -15.18
CA GLY A 134 -10.14 8.50 -14.47
C GLY A 134 -10.97 7.30 -14.02
N GLU A 135 -10.39 6.10 -14.05
CA GLU A 135 -11.03 4.85 -13.64
C GLU A 135 -10.91 4.61 -12.12
N MET A 136 -9.95 5.28 -11.48
CA MET A 136 -9.69 5.19 -10.05
C MET A 136 -9.44 6.58 -9.47
N THR A 137 -9.84 6.81 -8.22
CA THR A 137 -9.43 8.00 -7.47
C THR A 137 -8.08 7.78 -6.80
N TYR A 138 -7.38 8.87 -6.46
CA TYR A 138 -6.12 8.77 -5.75
C TYR A 138 -6.27 8.10 -4.37
N ASP A 139 -7.37 8.37 -3.67
CA ASP A 139 -7.66 7.76 -2.36
C ASP A 139 -7.83 6.24 -2.46
N GLN A 140 -8.38 5.74 -3.56
CA GLN A 140 -8.49 4.29 -3.81
C GLN A 140 -7.13 3.63 -4.11
N ALA A 141 -6.16 4.42 -4.55
CA ALA A 141 -4.80 3.95 -4.79
C ALA A 141 -3.93 3.91 -3.52
N LEU A 142 -4.38 4.44 -2.39
CA LEU A 142 -3.61 4.43 -1.15
C LEU A 142 -3.31 3.01 -0.68
N LEU A 143 -2.10 2.79 -0.18
CA LEU A 143 -1.70 1.51 0.42
C LEU A 143 -2.27 1.32 1.83
N ASP A 144 -2.58 2.43 2.49
CA ASP A 144 -3.29 2.48 3.76
C ASP A 144 -3.73 3.94 4.04
N THR A 145 -4.62 4.11 5.01
CA THR A 145 -5.05 5.41 5.48
C THR A 145 -4.10 5.93 6.57
N GLU A 146 -4.14 7.25 6.83
CA GLU A 146 -3.40 7.84 7.96
C GLU A 146 -3.81 7.19 9.29
N ALA A 147 -5.10 6.94 9.48
CA ALA A 147 -5.63 6.23 10.65
C ALA A 147 -5.12 4.78 10.74
N GLY A 148 -4.96 4.09 9.60
CA GLY A 148 -4.41 2.74 9.54
C GLY A 148 -2.94 2.68 10.00
N PHE A 149 -2.11 3.60 9.51
CA PHE A 149 -0.73 3.70 9.97
C PHE A 149 -0.63 4.10 11.44
N ALA A 150 -1.44 5.06 11.90
CA ALA A 150 -1.48 5.47 13.29
C ALA A 150 -1.96 4.33 14.21
N GLY A 151 -3.00 3.60 13.82
CA GLY A 151 -3.49 2.43 14.55
C GLY A 151 -2.48 1.29 14.63
N ALA A 152 -1.61 1.17 13.63
CA ALA A 152 -0.47 0.25 13.63
C ALA A 152 0.76 0.84 14.33
N GLU A 153 0.68 2.01 14.95
CA GLU A 153 1.80 2.71 15.60
C GLU A 153 3.01 2.86 14.66
N ILE A 154 2.77 3.12 13.37
CA ILE A 154 3.79 3.44 12.38
C ILE A 154 3.79 4.96 12.20
N GLN A 155 4.90 5.60 12.58
CA GLN A 155 5.08 7.03 12.40
C GLN A 155 5.42 7.35 10.94
N ILE A 156 4.65 8.22 10.29
CA ILE A 156 5.00 8.76 8.98
C ILE A 156 5.69 10.11 9.16
N VAL A 157 6.83 10.27 8.49
CA VAL A 157 7.57 11.54 8.41
C VAL A 157 7.59 11.98 6.95
N TYR A 158 6.97 13.13 6.66
CA TYR A 158 6.89 13.71 5.32
C TYR A 158 8.10 14.59 5.04
N ASP A 159 9.25 13.96 4.76
CA ASP A 159 10.49 14.65 4.39
C ASP A 159 11.39 13.73 3.58
N LYS A 160 12.47 14.27 3.04
CA LYS A 160 13.48 13.52 2.29
C LYS A 160 14.71 13.25 3.15
N ALA A 161 15.27 12.06 3.02
CA ALA A 161 16.60 11.78 3.56
C ALA A 161 17.64 12.59 2.76
N ALA A 162 18.39 13.44 3.44
CA ALA A 162 19.50 14.20 2.86
C ALA A 162 20.83 13.44 2.96
N ALA A 163 21.06 12.77 4.11
CA ALA A 163 22.28 11.99 4.35
C ALA A 163 22.02 10.88 5.34
N VAL A 164 22.88 9.85 5.30
CA VAL A 164 22.89 8.75 6.28
C VAL A 164 24.28 8.68 6.90
N ASP A 165 24.34 8.87 8.22
CA ASP A 165 25.54 8.65 9.02
C ASP A 165 25.45 7.26 9.68
N ARG A 166 26.17 6.31 9.11
CA ARG A 166 26.17 4.92 9.59
C ARG A 166 26.90 4.74 10.95
N ALA A 167 27.87 5.60 11.23
CA ALA A 167 28.64 5.51 12.47
C ALA A 167 27.81 5.98 13.67
N GLN A 168 27.03 7.04 13.46
CA GLN A 168 26.14 7.60 14.49
C GLN A 168 24.72 7.05 14.39
N LYS A 169 24.44 6.14 13.43
CA LYS A 169 23.11 5.56 13.19
C LYS A 169 22.02 6.64 13.10
N ARG A 170 22.21 7.63 12.23
CA ARG A 170 21.25 8.72 12.03
C ARG A 170 21.00 9.01 10.56
N VAL A 171 19.82 9.49 10.26
CA VAL A 171 19.39 10.01 8.97
C VAL A 171 19.13 11.50 9.15
N SER A 172 19.85 12.36 8.40
CA SER A 172 19.56 13.78 8.34
C SER A 172 18.47 14.05 7.33
N LEU A 173 17.51 14.92 7.68
CA LEU A 173 16.36 15.27 6.85
C LEU A 173 16.64 16.54 6.04
N ALA A 174 16.07 16.62 4.84
CA ALA A 174 16.26 17.77 3.95
C ALA A 174 15.61 19.05 4.50
N GLY A 175 14.45 18.91 5.18
CA GLY A 175 13.76 20.02 5.86
C GLY A 175 14.39 20.39 7.22
N GLY A 176 15.43 19.71 7.64
CA GLY A 176 16.09 19.86 8.92
C GLY A 176 15.65 18.83 9.94
N GLY A 177 16.50 18.58 10.92
CA GLY A 177 16.30 17.53 11.93
C GLY A 177 16.95 16.20 11.55
N GLU A 178 16.84 15.25 12.46
CA GLU A 178 17.53 13.96 12.39
C GLU A 178 16.62 12.86 12.92
N LEU A 179 16.72 11.66 12.34
CA LEU A 179 16.10 10.43 12.82
C LEU A 179 17.21 9.47 13.24
N PHE A 180 17.17 9.01 14.48
CA PHE A 180 18.08 8.00 14.98
C PHE A 180 17.48 6.62 14.81
N TYR A 181 18.32 5.61 14.54
CA TYR A 181 17.88 4.26 14.29
C TYR A 181 18.82 3.21 14.89
N ASP A 182 18.26 2.07 15.25
CA ASP A 182 19.02 0.84 15.48
C ASP A 182 19.17 0.06 14.20
N LYS A 183 18.10 0.02 13.40
CA LYS A 183 18.01 -0.64 12.10
C LYS A 183 17.52 0.34 11.03
N LEU A 184 18.17 0.34 9.89
CA LEU A 184 17.82 1.18 8.75
C LEU A 184 17.49 0.32 7.53
N LEU A 185 16.32 0.55 6.92
CA LEU A 185 15.95 -0.03 5.64
C LEU A 185 15.93 1.04 4.54
N LEU A 186 16.58 0.75 3.42
CA LEU A 186 16.54 1.58 2.22
C LEU A 186 15.53 0.98 1.24
N ALA A 187 14.37 1.61 1.11
CA ALA A 187 13.29 1.25 0.20
C ALA A 187 12.96 2.42 -0.77
N THR A 188 14.00 3.13 -1.21
CA THR A 188 13.92 4.40 -1.94
C THR A 188 13.34 4.27 -3.35
N GLY A 189 13.22 3.06 -3.88
CA GLY A 189 12.71 2.81 -5.22
C GLY A 189 13.66 3.31 -6.31
N ALA A 190 13.09 3.87 -7.38
CA ALA A 190 13.83 4.39 -8.53
C ALA A 190 13.24 5.71 -9.01
N ASN A 191 14.03 6.52 -9.67
CA ASN A 191 13.60 7.71 -10.38
C ASN A 191 13.25 7.37 -11.83
N ALA A 192 12.30 8.12 -12.42
CA ALA A 192 12.05 8.03 -13.84
C ALA A 192 13.23 8.58 -14.62
N PHE A 193 13.63 7.86 -15.67
CA PHE A 193 14.62 8.32 -16.64
C PHE A 193 13.91 8.87 -17.87
N CYS A 194 14.17 10.13 -18.20
CA CYS A 194 13.70 10.75 -19.44
C CYS A 194 14.87 10.96 -20.39
N PRO A 195 14.91 10.26 -21.53
CA PRO A 195 16.01 10.39 -22.49
C PRO A 195 15.93 11.67 -23.33
N ILE A 196 14.80 12.39 -23.29
CA ILE A 196 14.56 13.60 -24.08
C ILE A 196 14.54 14.81 -23.15
N PRO A 197 15.45 15.75 -23.34
CA PRO A 197 15.45 16.98 -22.56
C PRO A 197 14.25 17.86 -22.92
N GLN A 198 13.66 18.51 -21.93
CA GLN A 198 12.69 19.58 -22.15
C GLN A 198 13.39 20.74 -22.84
N LYS A 199 12.87 21.19 -23.99
CA LYS A 199 13.33 22.37 -24.69
C LYS A 199 12.47 23.59 -24.33
N GLU A 200 13.08 24.73 -24.18
CA GLU A 200 12.38 26.00 -24.00
C GLU A 200 11.47 26.28 -25.22
N GLY A 201 10.19 26.58 -24.97
CA GLY A 201 9.19 26.76 -26.04
C GLY A 201 8.80 25.49 -26.80
N GLY A 202 9.33 24.31 -26.41
CA GLY A 202 8.98 23.02 -27.01
C GLY A 202 7.73 22.40 -26.40
N LEU A 203 7.32 21.26 -26.96
CA LEU A 203 6.25 20.46 -26.39
C LEU A 203 6.62 19.98 -24.97
N PRO A 204 5.64 19.91 -24.03
CA PRO A 204 5.91 19.41 -22.70
C PRO A 204 6.29 17.92 -22.75
N VAL A 205 7.42 17.59 -22.13
CA VAL A 205 7.87 16.19 -21.96
C VAL A 205 7.73 15.83 -20.48
N ARG A 206 7.03 14.74 -20.19
CA ARG A 206 6.73 14.28 -18.84
C ARG A 206 6.97 12.79 -18.70
N THR A 207 7.26 12.37 -17.49
CA THR A 207 7.31 10.97 -17.10
C THR A 207 6.15 10.70 -16.15
N LEU A 208 5.62 9.48 -16.11
CA LEU A 208 4.59 9.07 -15.17
C LEU A 208 5.23 8.18 -14.09
N ARG A 209 5.53 8.77 -12.94
CA ARG A 209 6.17 8.05 -11.83
C ARG A 209 5.59 8.40 -10.47
N THR A 210 5.23 9.67 -10.26
CA THR A 210 4.74 10.20 -9.00
C THR A 210 3.31 10.72 -9.17
N LYS A 211 2.63 10.97 -8.04
CA LYS A 211 1.33 11.66 -8.05
C LYS A 211 1.44 13.01 -8.74
N ALA A 212 2.49 13.77 -8.43
CA ALA A 212 2.72 15.08 -9.04
C ALA A 212 2.88 14.98 -10.58
N ASP A 213 3.53 13.92 -11.07
CA ASP A 213 3.63 13.68 -12.52
C ASP A 213 2.23 13.41 -13.11
N ALA A 214 1.41 12.57 -12.45
CA ALA A 214 0.08 12.25 -12.91
C ALA A 214 -0.83 13.50 -12.94
N GLU A 215 -0.78 14.33 -11.91
CA GLU A 215 -1.52 15.60 -11.83
C GLU A 215 -1.06 16.60 -12.91
N GLU A 216 0.22 16.65 -13.20
CA GLU A 216 0.74 17.51 -14.26
C GLU A 216 0.33 17.03 -15.64
N ILE A 217 0.39 15.72 -15.90
CA ILE A 217 -0.09 15.11 -17.14
C ILE A 217 -1.59 15.33 -17.28
N ASP A 218 -2.38 15.16 -16.22
CA ASP A 218 -3.84 15.40 -16.24
C ASP A 218 -4.19 16.83 -16.66
N ARG A 219 -3.48 17.83 -16.12
CA ARG A 219 -3.63 19.24 -16.55
C ARG A 219 -3.32 19.45 -18.03
N LEU A 220 -2.29 18.78 -18.56
CA LEU A 220 -1.92 18.86 -19.97
C LEU A 220 -2.95 18.18 -20.88
N ILE A 221 -3.53 17.07 -20.46
CA ILE A 221 -4.59 16.34 -21.18
C ILE A 221 -5.80 17.26 -21.42
N GLY A 222 -6.21 18.05 -20.44
CA GLY A 222 -7.39 18.92 -20.53
C GLY A 222 -7.32 19.97 -21.66
N GLY A 223 -6.10 20.28 -22.16
CA GLY A 223 -5.89 21.22 -23.27
C GLY A 223 -5.37 20.58 -24.55
N SER A 224 -5.23 19.27 -24.60
CA SER A 224 -4.58 18.53 -25.68
C SER A 224 -5.58 17.69 -26.48
N ARG A 225 -5.27 17.43 -27.76
CA ARG A 225 -6.01 16.48 -28.61
C ARG A 225 -5.17 15.26 -28.95
N THR A 226 -3.86 15.41 -28.95
CA THR A 226 -2.92 14.37 -29.34
C THR A 226 -1.84 14.23 -28.28
N ALA A 227 -1.32 13.01 -28.14
CA ALA A 227 -0.16 12.72 -27.29
C ALA A 227 0.78 11.74 -27.97
N ALA A 228 2.05 11.82 -27.65
CA ALA A 228 3.05 10.83 -28.06
C ALA A 228 3.66 10.19 -26.83
N VAL A 229 3.72 8.86 -26.80
CA VAL A 229 4.34 8.06 -25.75
C VAL A 229 5.63 7.45 -26.28
N LEU A 230 6.72 7.71 -25.58
CA LEU A 230 8.03 7.17 -25.93
C LEU A 230 8.31 5.90 -25.13
N GLY A 231 8.33 4.79 -25.83
CA GLY A 231 8.51 3.45 -25.28
C GLY A 231 7.23 2.63 -25.29
N GLY A 232 7.29 1.46 -25.92
CA GLY A 232 6.20 0.49 -26.02
C GLY A 232 6.31 -0.64 -24.99
N GLY A 233 6.95 -0.39 -23.84
CA GLY A 233 6.92 -1.30 -22.68
C GLY A 233 5.61 -1.19 -21.91
N ILE A 234 5.43 -1.98 -20.83
CA ILE A 234 4.21 -2.02 -20.01
C ILE A 234 3.79 -0.60 -19.60
N LEU A 235 4.66 0.15 -18.94
CA LEU A 235 4.32 1.49 -18.44
C LEU A 235 3.93 2.48 -19.56
N GLY A 236 4.59 2.37 -20.72
CA GLY A 236 4.24 3.21 -21.87
C GLY A 236 2.87 2.86 -22.45
N ILE A 237 2.56 1.59 -22.54
CA ILE A 237 1.24 1.12 -23.02
C ILE A 237 0.14 1.51 -22.04
N GLU A 238 0.33 1.32 -20.74
CA GLU A 238 -0.63 1.76 -19.71
C GLU A 238 -0.88 3.27 -19.77
N ALA A 239 0.18 4.08 -19.87
CA ALA A 239 0.03 5.53 -20.02
C ALA A 239 -0.69 5.91 -21.32
N ALA A 240 -0.41 5.20 -22.43
CA ALA A 240 -1.08 5.43 -23.72
C ALA A 240 -2.58 5.09 -23.63
N LEU A 241 -2.93 3.96 -23.03
CA LEU A 241 -4.32 3.55 -22.82
C LEU A 241 -5.06 4.52 -21.91
N ALA A 242 -4.43 4.98 -20.82
CA ALA A 242 -4.99 5.98 -19.93
C ALA A 242 -5.32 7.29 -20.67
N MET A 243 -4.40 7.82 -21.46
CA MET A 243 -4.62 9.04 -22.23
C MET A 243 -5.68 8.84 -23.34
N ARG A 244 -5.73 7.66 -23.96
CA ARG A 244 -6.76 7.31 -24.94
C ARG A 244 -8.15 7.23 -24.30
N ALA A 245 -8.26 6.66 -23.08
CA ALA A 245 -9.52 6.64 -22.32
C ALA A 245 -10.03 8.07 -22.03
N ARG A 246 -9.13 9.03 -21.91
CA ARG A 246 -9.44 10.47 -21.77
C ARG A 246 -9.73 11.18 -23.09
N GLY A 247 -9.79 10.45 -24.21
CA GLY A 247 -10.21 10.95 -25.53
C GLY A 247 -9.09 11.54 -26.40
N LEU A 248 -7.82 11.34 -26.06
CA LEU A 248 -6.70 11.77 -26.89
C LEU A 248 -6.44 10.78 -28.03
N GLU A 249 -6.00 11.29 -29.17
CA GLU A 249 -5.32 10.49 -30.18
C GLU A 249 -3.88 10.26 -29.74
N VAL A 250 -3.51 9.00 -29.50
CA VAL A 250 -2.21 8.65 -28.89
C VAL A 250 -1.35 7.86 -29.89
N THR A 251 -0.12 8.31 -30.07
CA THR A 251 0.90 7.63 -30.86
C THR A 251 1.99 7.08 -29.94
N VAL A 252 2.21 5.75 -30.01
CA VAL A 252 3.33 5.11 -29.28
C VAL A 252 4.53 4.99 -30.21
N ILE A 253 5.67 5.50 -29.76
CA ILE A 253 6.94 5.45 -30.48
C ILE A 253 7.84 4.44 -29.77
N GLU A 254 8.09 3.31 -30.44
CA GLU A 254 8.92 2.23 -29.91
C GLU A 254 10.15 2.01 -30.81
N ARG A 255 11.32 1.88 -30.19
CA ARG A 255 12.58 1.66 -30.91
C ARG A 255 12.72 0.22 -31.40
N SER A 256 12.18 -0.75 -30.64
CA SER A 256 12.15 -2.16 -31.01
C SER A 256 11.15 -2.39 -32.14
N GLY A 257 11.28 -3.48 -32.87
CA GLY A 257 10.37 -3.78 -33.99
C GLY A 257 8.92 -4.08 -33.55
N ARG A 258 8.61 -4.09 -32.25
CA ARG A 258 7.27 -4.35 -31.69
C ARG A 258 7.13 -3.80 -30.27
N ILE A 259 5.89 -3.52 -29.85
CA ILE A 259 5.56 -3.21 -28.45
C ILE A 259 5.73 -4.43 -27.57
N LEU A 260 5.91 -4.23 -26.27
CA LEU A 260 6.13 -5.27 -25.26
C LEU A 260 7.20 -6.30 -25.65
N SER A 261 8.26 -5.86 -26.33
CA SER A 261 9.30 -6.72 -26.92
C SER A 261 10.04 -7.60 -25.90
N ILE A 262 10.07 -7.20 -24.63
CA ILE A 262 10.71 -7.92 -23.53
C ILE A 262 9.69 -8.79 -22.77
N GLN A 263 8.46 -8.31 -22.60
CA GLN A 263 7.45 -8.91 -21.74
C GLN A 263 6.53 -9.91 -22.46
N GLY A 264 6.39 -9.78 -23.78
CA GLY A 264 5.50 -10.59 -24.57
C GLY A 264 6.18 -11.20 -25.81
N ASP A 265 5.57 -12.23 -26.37
CA ASP A 265 5.93 -12.80 -27.66
C ASP A 265 5.34 -11.95 -28.83
N PRO A 266 5.70 -12.28 -30.10
CA PRO A 266 5.14 -11.55 -31.24
C PRO A 266 3.61 -11.62 -31.35
N ALA A 267 2.99 -12.73 -30.95
CA ALA A 267 1.55 -12.90 -31.02
C ALA A 267 0.82 -11.99 -30.01
N ALA A 268 1.38 -11.85 -28.79
CA ALA A 268 0.87 -10.91 -27.80
C ALA A 268 0.97 -9.46 -28.29
N SER A 269 2.10 -9.07 -28.91
CA SER A 269 2.30 -7.71 -29.45
C SER A 269 1.33 -7.36 -30.59
N GLN A 270 0.85 -8.37 -31.36
CA GLN A 270 -0.10 -8.15 -32.46
C GLN A 270 -1.54 -8.00 -32.00
N ARG A 271 -1.86 -8.41 -30.77
CA ARG A 271 -3.23 -8.35 -30.23
C ARG A 271 -3.55 -7.04 -29.52
N LEU A 272 -2.51 -6.30 -29.15
CA LEU A 272 -2.59 -4.97 -28.55
C LEU A 272 -2.58 -3.87 -29.63
#